data_75289f2a01aa433f350556b4fe523169
#
_entry.id   75289f2a01aa433f350556b4fe523169
#
_cell.length_a   1.000
_cell.length_b   1.000
_cell.length_c   1.000
_cell.angle_alpha   90.00
_cell.angle_beta   90.00
_cell.angle_gamma   90.00
#
_symmetry.space_group_name_H-M   'P 1'
#
loop_
_entity.id
_entity.type
_entity.pdbx_description
1 polymer ?
#
loop_
_entity_poly.entity_id
_entity_poly.type
_entity_poly.pdbx_seq_one_letter_code
_entity_poly.pdbx_strand_id
1 'polypeptide(L)'
;MANKTIIYADGGSRNNPGPSALGVVITDDKGKILKEYSCYLGEATNNQAEYEAVIFALQKAKQLKIKKLEIRIDSELIGRQLLGKYKIKDSDLQPLFIKAWNLRLDYDKVDIKIIPREQNKKADRLVNRELDSRSKLF
;
A
#
# COMPACT_ATOMS: atom_id res chain seq x y z
N MET A 1 -20.96 14.37 9.65
CA MET A 1 -20.15 13.23 10.09
C MET A 1 -18.99 13.02 9.14
N ALA A 2 -17.80 12.87 9.68
CA ALA A 2 -16.65 12.54 8.88
C ALA A 2 -16.73 11.08 8.43
N ASN A 3 -16.88 10.86 7.15
CA ASN A 3 -16.92 9.52 6.60
C ASN A 3 -15.50 8.97 6.50
N LYS A 4 -15.39 7.67 6.74
CA LYS A 4 -14.11 6.97 6.65
C LYS A 4 -13.77 6.71 5.20
N THR A 5 -12.55 7.03 4.82
CA THR A 5 -12.01 6.69 3.51
C THR A 5 -11.37 5.32 3.58
N ILE A 6 -11.60 4.49 2.58
CA ILE A 6 -11.02 3.15 2.51
C ILE A 6 -10.01 3.12 1.36
N ILE A 7 -8.81 2.67 1.67
CA ILE A 7 -7.73 2.61 0.69
C ILE A 7 -7.26 1.17 0.56
N TYR A 8 -7.25 0.66 -0.66
CA TYR A 8 -6.69 -0.65 -0.99
C TYR A 8 -5.29 -0.43 -1.52
N ALA A 9 -4.31 -1.11 -0.95
CA ALA A 9 -2.91 -0.97 -1.34
C ALA A 9 -2.31 -2.34 -1.61
N ASP A 10 -1.46 -2.42 -2.62
CA ASP A 10 -0.75 -3.63 -2.98
C ASP A 10 0.60 -3.26 -3.58
N GLY A 11 1.59 -4.11 -3.35
CA GLY A 11 2.90 -3.98 -3.95
C GLY A 11 3.40 -5.34 -4.37
N GLY A 12 4.16 -5.39 -5.44
CA GLY A 12 4.68 -6.65 -5.93
C GLY A 12 5.96 -6.51 -6.69
N SER A 13 6.73 -7.61 -6.71
CA SER A 13 7.99 -7.71 -7.41
C SER A 13 7.97 -8.95 -8.30
N ARG A 14 8.51 -8.82 -9.50
CA ARG A 14 8.78 -9.96 -10.38
C ARG A 14 10.21 -10.39 -10.15
N ASN A 15 10.41 -11.68 -9.80
CA ASN A 15 11.73 -12.25 -9.47
C ASN A 15 12.33 -11.76 -8.14
N ASN A 16 11.55 -11.47 -7.22
CA ASN A 16 11.78 -11.10 -5.79
C ASN A 16 13.24 -11.30 -5.27
N PRO A 17 14.20 -10.33 -5.42
CA PRO A 17 13.98 -8.98 -5.93
C PRO A 17 13.92 -8.90 -7.45
N GLY A 18 13.37 -7.81 -7.93
CA GLY A 18 13.26 -7.55 -9.35
C GLY A 18 12.40 -6.33 -9.62
N PRO A 19 11.96 -6.15 -10.87
CA PRO A 19 11.07 -5.03 -11.21
C PRO A 19 9.84 -5.05 -10.31
N SER A 20 9.55 -3.92 -9.69
CA SER A 20 8.50 -3.80 -8.66
C SER A 20 7.60 -2.60 -8.92
N ALA A 21 6.37 -2.71 -8.44
CA ALA A 21 5.40 -1.63 -8.58
C ALA A 21 4.43 -1.63 -7.41
N LEU A 22 3.74 -0.51 -7.23
CA LEU A 22 2.65 -0.41 -6.28
C LEU A 22 1.35 -0.05 -6.98
N GLY A 23 0.25 -0.38 -6.34
CA GLY A 23 -1.09 0.00 -6.77
C GLY A 23 -1.90 0.45 -5.56
N VAL A 24 -2.62 1.55 -5.70
CA VAL A 24 -3.42 2.12 -4.63
C VAL A 24 -4.78 2.55 -5.19
N VAL A 25 -5.85 2.11 -4.53
CA VAL A 25 -7.23 2.47 -4.89
C VAL A 25 -7.86 3.15 -3.68
N ILE A 26 -8.26 4.40 -3.85
CA ILE A 26 -8.91 5.18 -2.79
C ILE A 26 -10.41 5.18 -3.05
N THR A 27 -11.19 4.73 -2.07
CA THR A 27 -12.64 4.66 -2.16
C THR A 27 -13.29 5.40 -1.02
N ASP A 28 -14.58 5.74 -1.18
CA ASP A 28 -15.39 6.18 -0.05
C ASP A 28 -15.84 4.97 0.78
N ASP A 29 -16.60 5.21 1.82
CA ASP A 29 -17.07 4.16 2.74
C ASP A 29 -18.10 3.23 2.12
N LYS A 30 -18.61 3.58 0.94
CA LYS A 30 -19.59 2.76 0.20
C LYS A 30 -18.95 2.00 -0.96
N GLY A 31 -17.63 2.12 -1.11
CA GLY A 31 -16.90 1.41 -2.15
C GLY A 31 -16.77 2.14 -3.47
N LYS A 32 -17.24 3.39 -3.56
CA LYS A 32 -17.07 4.18 -4.78
C LYS A 32 -15.61 4.58 -4.94
N ILE A 33 -15.04 4.29 -6.10
CA ILE A 33 -13.64 4.63 -6.39
C ILE A 33 -13.52 6.13 -6.61
N LEU A 34 -12.64 6.76 -5.82
CA LEU A 34 -12.36 8.18 -5.93
C LEU A 34 -11.07 8.44 -6.71
N LYS A 35 -10.04 7.63 -6.49
CA LYS A 35 -8.74 7.75 -7.16
C LYS A 35 -8.08 6.38 -7.28
N GLU A 36 -7.32 6.22 -8.36
CA GLU A 36 -6.47 5.04 -8.56
C GLU A 36 -5.08 5.50 -8.94
N TYR A 37 -4.06 4.83 -8.39
CA TYR A 37 -2.67 5.15 -8.67
C TYR A 37 -1.88 3.87 -8.90
N SER A 38 -0.93 3.93 -9.82
CA SER A 38 0.12 2.92 -9.92
C SER A 38 1.46 3.62 -10.08
N CYS A 39 2.52 2.97 -9.61
CA CYS A 39 3.85 3.56 -9.67
C CYS A 39 4.90 2.46 -9.79
N TYR A 40 5.82 2.64 -10.73
CA TYR A 40 6.96 1.74 -10.87
C TYR A 40 8.01 2.10 -9.81
N LEU A 41 8.55 1.09 -9.14
CA LEU A 41 9.47 1.27 -8.02
C LEU A 41 10.93 0.94 -8.38
N GLY A 42 11.17 0.43 -9.59
CA GLY A 42 12.49 -0.10 -9.93
C GLY A 42 12.68 -1.46 -9.29
N GLU A 43 13.91 -1.81 -8.95
CA GLU A 43 14.22 -3.11 -8.34
C GLU A 43 13.97 -3.08 -6.84
N ALA A 44 13.14 -4.00 -6.36
CA ALA A 44 12.81 -4.15 -4.95
C ALA A 44 12.31 -5.56 -4.66
N THR A 45 12.17 -5.89 -3.38
CA THR A 45 11.52 -7.14 -2.97
C THR A 45 10.02 -6.95 -2.86
N ASN A 46 9.27 -8.06 -2.79
CA ASN A 46 7.82 -8.01 -2.55
C ASN A 46 7.50 -7.22 -1.28
N ASN A 47 8.22 -7.49 -0.19
CA ASN A 47 7.94 -6.84 1.10
C ASN A 47 8.24 -5.34 1.04
N GLN A 48 9.32 -4.94 0.36
CA GLN A 48 9.62 -3.52 0.15
C GLN A 48 8.51 -2.85 -0.65
N ALA A 49 8.04 -3.48 -1.72
CA ALA A 49 6.97 -2.95 -2.56
C ALA A 49 5.67 -2.80 -1.76
N GLU A 50 5.37 -3.76 -0.89
CA GLU A 50 4.18 -3.69 -0.03
C GLU A 50 4.25 -2.49 0.92
N TYR A 51 5.39 -2.26 1.57
CA TYR A 51 5.58 -1.07 2.41
C TYR A 51 5.46 0.21 1.60
N GLU A 52 6.08 0.25 0.43
CA GLU A 52 6.03 1.43 -0.43
C GLU A 52 4.58 1.77 -0.83
N ALA A 53 3.74 0.77 -1.03
CA ALA A 53 2.32 0.99 -1.33
C ALA A 53 1.60 1.65 -0.16
N VAL A 54 1.86 1.20 1.07
CA VAL A 54 1.26 1.80 2.27
C VAL A 54 1.75 3.24 2.44
N ILE A 55 3.05 3.47 2.28
CA ILE A 55 3.65 4.81 2.38
C ILE A 55 3.02 5.75 1.35
N PHE A 56 2.92 5.29 0.10
CA PHE A 56 2.31 6.07 -0.98
C PHE A 56 0.86 6.41 -0.65
N ALA A 57 0.09 5.43 -0.16
CA ALA A 57 -1.30 5.64 0.24
C ALA A 57 -1.42 6.73 1.30
N LEU A 58 -0.57 6.69 2.32
CA LEU A 58 -0.57 7.69 3.38
C LEU A 58 -0.20 9.08 2.85
N GLN A 59 0.78 9.16 1.96
CA GLN A 59 1.19 10.44 1.38
C GLN A 59 0.09 11.04 0.51
N LYS A 60 -0.58 10.23 -0.31
CA LYS A 60 -1.64 10.71 -1.19
C LYS A 60 -2.88 11.10 -0.42
N ALA A 61 -3.25 10.33 0.58
CA ALA A 61 -4.41 10.67 1.42
C ALA A 61 -4.19 12.02 2.13
N LYS A 62 -2.98 12.31 2.55
CA LYS A 62 -2.65 13.60 3.14
C LYS A 62 -2.85 14.74 2.14
N GLN A 63 -2.38 14.57 0.92
CA GLN A 63 -2.56 15.56 -0.15
C GLN A 63 -4.04 15.82 -0.43
N LEU A 64 -4.88 14.79 -0.31
CA LEU A 64 -6.32 14.90 -0.51
C LEU A 64 -7.05 15.38 0.74
N LYS A 65 -6.32 15.70 1.81
CA LYS A 65 -6.86 16.23 3.08
C LYS A 65 -7.80 15.25 3.78
N ILE A 66 -7.55 13.96 3.62
CA ILE A 66 -8.28 12.90 4.30
C ILE A 66 -7.81 12.84 5.76
N LYS A 67 -8.73 12.78 6.71
CA LYS A 67 -8.40 12.79 8.14
C LYS A 67 -8.53 11.42 8.80
N LYS A 68 -9.46 10.60 8.33
CA LYS A 68 -9.69 9.26 8.87
C LYS A 68 -9.68 8.26 7.73
N LEU A 69 -8.89 7.20 7.87
CA LEU A 69 -8.80 6.22 6.80
C LEU A 69 -8.56 4.82 7.33
N GLU A 70 -8.94 3.85 6.52
CA GLU A 70 -8.66 2.44 6.73
C GLU A 70 -7.85 1.97 5.52
N ILE A 71 -6.65 1.46 5.77
CA ILE A 71 -5.82 0.88 4.71
C ILE A 71 -5.99 -0.62 4.74
N ARG A 72 -6.40 -1.19 3.60
CA ARG A 72 -6.58 -2.62 3.42
C ARG A 72 -5.45 -3.18 2.58
N ILE A 73 -4.79 -4.20 3.11
CA ILE A 73 -3.68 -4.88 2.44
C ILE A 73 -3.88 -6.37 2.59
N ASP A 74 -3.28 -7.15 1.68
CA ASP A 74 -3.40 -8.60 1.75
C ASP A 74 -2.14 -9.30 2.28
N SER A 75 -1.08 -8.56 2.55
CA SER A 75 0.12 -9.12 3.17
C SER A 75 -0.09 -9.25 4.67
N GLU A 76 -0.15 -10.48 5.16
CA GLU A 76 -0.27 -10.73 6.60
C GLU A 76 0.98 -10.25 7.35
N LEU A 77 2.16 -10.52 6.80
CA LEU A 77 3.42 -10.09 7.42
C LEU A 77 3.46 -8.58 7.63
N ILE A 78 3.25 -7.82 6.55
CA ILE A 78 3.34 -6.35 6.60
C ILE A 78 2.22 -5.80 7.50
N GLY A 79 1.02 -6.34 7.37
CA GLY A 79 -0.10 -5.91 8.19
C GLY A 79 0.16 -6.10 9.68
N ARG A 80 0.69 -7.25 10.08
CA ARG A 80 0.99 -7.50 11.49
C ARG A 80 2.14 -6.64 12.00
N GLN A 81 3.14 -6.37 11.15
CA GLN A 81 4.21 -5.44 11.51
C GLN A 81 3.65 -4.04 11.75
N LEU A 82 2.78 -3.56 10.85
CA LEU A 82 2.17 -2.25 10.99
C LEU A 82 1.23 -2.14 12.19
N LEU A 83 0.64 -3.25 12.60
CA LEU A 83 -0.19 -3.30 13.81
C LEU A 83 0.64 -3.47 15.09
N GLY A 84 1.97 -3.56 14.95
CA GLY A 84 2.87 -3.72 16.10
C GLY A 84 2.87 -5.12 16.70
N LYS A 85 2.38 -6.12 15.97
CA LYS A 85 2.27 -7.50 16.46
C LYS A 85 3.48 -8.35 16.14
N TYR A 86 4.25 -7.99 15.10
CA TYR A 86 5.45 -8.71 14.71
C TYR A 86 6.64 -7.77 14.78
N LYS A 87 7.75 -8.30 15.30
CA LYS A 87 9.00 -7.58 15.33
C LYS A 87 9.60 -7.53 13.92
N ILE A 88 10.19 -6.40 13.56
CA ILE A 88 10.80 -6.23 12.23
C ILE A 88 12.29 -6.52 12.35
N LYS A 89 12.70 -7.69 11.87
CA LYS A 89 14.09 -8.13 11.93
C LYS A 89 14.87 -7.72 10.69
N ASP A 90 14.19 -7.54 9.56
CA ASP A 90 14.82 -7.20 8.29
C ASP A 90 15.24 -5.74 8.30
N SER A 91 16.54 -5.49 8.19
CA SER A 91 17.10 -4.13 8.21
C SER A 91 16.64 -3.30 7.02
N ASP A 92 16.26 -3.93 5.91
CA ASP A 92 15.77 -3.21 4.73
C ASP A 92 14.33 -2.73 4.92
N LEU A 93 13.56 -3.40 5.79
CA LEU A 93 12.18 -3.04 6.05
C LEU A 93 12.03 -2.04 7.21
N GLN A 94 12.99 -2.00 8.13
CA GLN A 94 12.90 -1.13 9.31
C GLN A 94 12.72 0.35 8.95
N PRO A 95 13.49 0.93 8.01
CA PRO A 95 13.30 2.33 7.64
C PRO A 95 11.92 2.59 7.02
N LEU A 96 11.42 1.64 6.25
CA LEU A 96 10.11 1.75 5.61
C LEU A 96 8.99 1.71 6.65
N PHE A 97 9.12 0.82 7.64
CA PHE A 97 8.17 0.79 8.76
C PHE A 97 8.15 2.12 9.50
N ILE A 98 9.32 2.66 9.83
CA ILE A 98 9.42 3.92 10.58
C ILE A 98 8.74 5.05 9.79
N LYS A 99 8.97 5.10 8.48
CA LYS A 99 8.35 6.11 7.62
C LYS A 99 6.82 6.00 7.63
N ALA A 100 6.29 4.78 7.47
CA ALA A 100 4.85 4.55 7.52
C ALA A 100 4.28 4.89 8.90
N TRP A 101 4.97 4.47 9.94
CA TRP A 101 4.54 4.72 11.33
C TRP A 101 4.45 6.22 11.62
N ASN A 102 5.44 6.99 11.16
CA ASN A 102 5.46 8.43 11.36
C ASN A 102 4.39 9.15 10.54
N LEU A 103 4.15 8.70 9.31
CA LEU A 103 3.12 9.31 8.45
C LEU A 103 1.72 9.18 9.05
N ARG A 104 1.44 8.09 9.81
CA ARG A 104 0.12 7.92 10.42
C ARG A 104 -0.20 9.01 11.45
N LEU A 105 0.81 9.66 11.99
CA LEU A 105 0.61 10.74 12.98
C LEU A 105 -0.06 11.97 12.39
N ASP A 106 -0.07 12.11 11.07
CA ASP A 106 -0.71 13.22 10.38
C ASP A 106 -2.24 13.08 10.30
N TYR A 107 -2.78 11.97 10.81
CA TYR A 107 -4.19 11.63 10.68
C TYR A 107 -4.86 11.56 12.05
N ASP A 108 -6.17 11.84 12.07
CA ASP A 108 -6.98 11.64 13.26
C ASP A 108 -7.11 10.14 13.58
N LYS A 109 -7.20 9.31 12.55
CA LYS A 109 -7.30 7.87 12.72
C LYS A 109 -6.80 7.14 11.47
N VAL A 110 -5.95 6.16 11.67
CA VAL A 110 -5.51 5.22 10.63
C VAL A 110 -5.71 3.82 11.13
N ASP A 111 -6.57 3.06 10.45
CA ASP A 111 -6.76 1.64 10.71
C ASP A 111 -6.04 0.83 9.62
N ILE A 112 -5.39 -0.24 10.02
CA ILE A 112 -4.79 -1.21 9.10
C ILE A 112 -5.63 -2.48 9.16
N LYS A 113 -6.10 -2.94 8.01
CA LYS A 113 -6.91 -4.15 7.94
C LYS A 113 -6.30 -5.13 6.95
N ILE A 114 -6.07 -6.35 7.40
CA ILE A 114 -5.57 -7.43 6.56
C ILE A 114 -6.79 -8.11 5.92
N ILE A 115 -6.80 -8.17 4.60
CA ILE A 115 -7.90 -8.76 3.84
C ILE A 115 -7.39 -9.93 2.98
N PRO A 116 -8.26 -10.87 2.59
CA PRO A 116 -7.87 -11.89 1.64
C PRO A 116 -7.46 -11.30 0.30
N ARG A 117 -6.54 -11.96 -0.40
CA ARG A 117 -6.04 -11.50 -1.69
C ARG A 117 -7.15 -11.27 -2.70
N GLU A 118 -8.15 -12.11 -2.72
CA GLU A 118 -9.28 -11.99 -3.65
C GLU A 118 -10.13 -10.74 -3.43
N GLN A 119 -9.98 -10.09 -2.29
CA GLN A 119 -10.64 -8.81 -2.01
C GLN A 119 -9.76 -7.60 -2.37
N ASN A 120 -8.53 -7.84 -2.80
CA ASN A 120 -7.59 -6.77 -3.16
C ASN A 120 -7.24 -6.76 -4.65
N LYS A 121 -8.13 -7.28 -5.48
CA LYS A 121 -7.89 -7.47 -6.92
C LYS A 121 -7.64 -6.19 -7.69
N LYS A 122 -8.30 -5.10 -7.31
CA LYS A 122 -8.15 -3.83 -8.03
C LYS A 122 -6.75 -3.25 -7.87
N ALA A 123 -6.23 -3.27 -6.64
CA ALA A 123 -4.87 -2.81 -6.38
C ALA A 123 -3.84 -3.75 -7.05
N ASP A 124 -4.06 -5.06 -6.96
CA ASP A 124 -3.21 -6.05 -7.60
C ASP A 124 -3.16 -5.85 -9.13
N ARG A 125 -4.32 -5.56 -9.74
CA ARG A 125 -4.39 -5.31 -11.18
C ARG A 125 -3.56 -4.10 -11.58
N LEU A 126 -3.56 -3.04 -10.76
CA LEU A 126 -2.77 -1.85 -11.02
C LEU A 126 -1.27 -2.17 -10.97
N VAL A 127 -0.83 -2.99 -10.02
CA VAL A 127 0.55 -3.45 -9.92
C VAL A 127 0.95 -4.19 -11.21
N ASN A 128 0.15 -5.16 -11.61
CA ASN A 128 0.46 -5.99 -12.78
C ASN A 128 0.43 -5.17 -14.07
N ARG A 129 -0.52 -4.27 -14.20
CA ARG A 129 -0.60 -3.38 -15.37
C ARG A 129 0.66 -2.52 -15.49
N GLU A 130 1.13 -1.97 -14.38
CA GLU A 130 2.35 -1.15 -14.37
C GLU A 130 3.57 -1.98 -14.77
N LEU A 131 3.71 -3.19 -14.21
CA LEU A 131 4.82 -4.07 -14.54
C LEU A 131 4.77 -4.56 -15.99
N ASP A 132 3.58 -4.88 -16.48
CA ASP A 132 3.40 -5.30 -17.87
C ASP A 132 3.77 -4.19 -18.86
N SER A 133 3.40 -2.95 -18.56
CA SER A 133 3.71 -1.83 -19.43
C SER A 133 5.22 -1.61 -19.53
N ARG A 134 5.96 -1.88 -18.46
CA ARG A 134 7.41 -1.76 -18.45
C ARG A 134 8.08 -2.89 -19.23
N SER A 135 7.58 -4.11 -19.10
CA SER A 135 8.18 -5.27 -19.78
C SER A 135 8.03 -5.18 -21.29
N LYS A 136 7.03 -4.46 -21.81
CA LYS A 136 6.83 -4.28 -23.26
C LYS A 136 7.84 -3.34 -23.92
N LEU A 137 8.67 -2.68 -23.15
CA LEU A 137 9.67 -1.77 -23.66
C LEU A 137 10.95 -2.50 -24.13
N PHE A 138 11.03 -3.79 -23.89
CA PHE A 138 12.23 -4.60 -24.20
C PHE A 138 11.96 -5.69 -25.18
#